data_ec4f5ad2550b2d4f5bed9162a442dd17
#
_entry.id   ec4f5ad2550b2d4f5bed9162a442dd17
#
_cell.length_a   1.000
_cell.length_b   1.000
_cell.length_c   1.000
_cell.angle_alpha   90.00
_cell.angle_beta   90.00
_cell.angle_gamma   90.00
#
_symmetry.space_group_name_H-M   'P 1'
#
loop_
_entity.id
_entity.type
_entity.pdbx_description
1 polymer ?
#
loop_
_entity_poly.entity_id
_entity_poly.type
_entity_poly.pdbx_seq_one_letter_code
_entity_poly.pdbx_strand_id
1 'polypeptide(L)'
;MVKNKKILVGILMGSASDAETMVETEKILKENKIPYEINVLSAHRNPDAVRKYTKIAEKRGIKILICGAGMAAALAGVVSSHTSLPVIGVPIETKSLQGLDSLLSTVQMPGGVPVACMAIGKAGAKNAAIFAVRILKAFK
;
A
#
# COMPACT_ATOMS: atom_id res chain seq x y z
N MET A 1 26.70 -15.25 -7.59
CA MET A 1 25.32 -15.53 -7.16
C MET A 1 24.64 -14.23 -6.71
N VAL A 2 23.58 -13.85 -7.37
CA VAL A 2 22.74 -12.75 -6.87
C VAL A 2 21.95 -13.33 -5.70
N LYS A 3 22.24 -12.89 -4.46
CA LYS A 3 21.39 -13.21 -3.32
C LYS A 3 20.03 -12.60 -3.62
N ASN A 4 19.00 -13.42 -3.80
CA ASN A 4 17.61 -12.96 -3.84
C ASN A 4 17.32 -12.20 -2.54
N LYS A 5 17.33 -10.87 -2.62
CA LYS A 5 16.96 -10.05 -1.46
C LYS A 5 15.49 -10.31 -1.16
N LYS A 6 15.22 -10.76 0.04
CA LYS A 6 13.86 -11.00 0.53
C LYS A 6 13.07 -9.69 0.46
N ILE A 7 11.96 -9.67 -0.25
CA ILE A 7 11.07 -8.50 -0.32
C ILE A 7 10.48 -8.22 1.05
N LEU A 8 10.58 -6.97 1.51
CA LEU A 8 10.08 -6.53 2.81
C LEU A 8 8.81 -5.71 2.72
N VAL A 9 8.62 -4.98 1.61
CA VAL A 9 7.46 -4.11 1.40
C VAL A 9 6.78 -4.50 0.10
N GLY A 10 5.49 -4.77 0.17
CA GLY A 10 4.63 -4.94 -1.01
C GLY A 10 3.85 -3.65 -1.28
N ILE A 11 4.00 -3.09 -2.47
CA ILE A 11 3.20 -1.94 -2.93
C ILE A 11 2.12 -2.46 -3.87
N LEU A 12 0.87 -2.15 -3.57
CA LEU A 12 -0.28 -2.47 -4.40
C LEU A 12 -0.94 -1.18 -4.89
N MET A 13 -1.26 -1.16 -6.18
CA MET A 13 -2.00 -0.05 -6.80
C MET A 13 -3.29 -0.58 -7.43
N GLY A 14 -4.37 0.16 -7.29
CA GLY A 14 -5.66 -0.22 -7.87
C GLY A 14 -5.71 -0.06 -9.39
N SER A 15 -4.85 0.77 -9.96
CA SER A 15 -4.75 1.04 -11.39
C SER A 15 -3.32 1.40 -11.78
N ALA A 16 -2.95 1.12 -13.03
CA ALA A 16 -1.66 1.54 -13.58
C ALA A 16 -1.47 3.08 -13.54
N SER A 17 -2.55 3.84 -13.64
CA SER A 17 -2.51 5.30 -13.54
C SER A 17 -2.08 5.82 -12.15
N ASP A 18 -2.18 5.00 -11.12
CA ASP A 18 -1.74 5.36 -9.76
C ASP A 18 -0.20 5.40 -9.63
N ALA A 19 0.52 4.86 -10.60
CA ALA A 19 1.99 4.84 -10.61
C ALA A 19 2.60 6.24 -10.57
N GLU A 20 1.96 7.24 -11.15
CA GLU A 20 2.41 8.64 -11.12
C GLU A 20 2.54 9.16 -9.68
N THR A 21 1.62 8.76 -8.81
CA THR A 21 1.64 9.10 -7.39
C THR A 21 2.55 8.16 -6.60
N MET A 22 2.44 6.86 -6.84
CA MET A 22 3.15 5.85 -6.06
C MET A 22 4.65 5.77 -6.34
N VAL A 23 5.14 6.40 -7.41
CA VAL A 23 6.58 6.55 -7.64
C VAL A 23 7.30 7.27 -6.49
N GLU A 24 6.61 8.14 -5.76
CA GLU A 24 7.17 8.79 -4.57
C GLU A 24 7.46 7.78 -3.44
N THR A 25 6.62 6.76 -3.30
CA THR A 25 6.85 5.63 -2.38
C THR A 25 8.11 4.85 -2.78
N GLU A 26 8.24 4.52 -4.06
CA GLU A 26 9.40 3.79 -4.57
C GLU A 26 10.71 4.52 -4.34
N LYS A 27 10.75 5.84 -4.59
CA LYS A 27 11.95 6.66 -4.40
C LYS A 27 12.48 6.56 -2.98
N ILE A 28 11.62 6.70 -1.97
CA ILE A 28 11.99 6.64 -0.55
C ILE A 28 12.49 5.24 -0.16
N LEU A 29 11.81 4.19 -0.63
CA LEU A 29 12.24 2.82 -0.34
C LEU A 29 13.61 2.52 -0.96
N LYS A 30 13.86 2.98 -2.20
CA LYS A 30 15.17 2.84 -2.87
C LYS A 30 16.27 3.57 -2.10
N GLU A 31 16.06 4.84 -1.73
CA GLU A 31 17.02 5.64 -0.96
C GLU A 31 17.40 4.97 0.37
N ASN A 32 16.43 4.31 1.01
CA ASN A 32 16.65 3.59 2.26
C ASN A 32 17.11 2.13 2.07
N LYS A 33 17.32 1.69 0.82
CA LYS A 33 17.76 0.33 0.48
C LYS A 33 16.80 -0.77 1.00
N ILE A 34 15.51 -0.45 1.04
CA ILE A 34 14.47 -1.41 1.44
C ILE A 34 14.02 -2.21 0.21
N PRO A 35 14.14 -3.53 0.21
CA PRO A 35 13.64 -4.36 -0.89
C PRO A 35 12.11 -4.31 -0.96
N TYR A 36 11.57 -4.00 -2.12
CA TYR A 36 10.13 -3.92 -2.35
C TYR A 36 9.75 -4.51 -3.71
N GLU A 37 8.48 -4.77 -3.86
CA GLU A 37 7.87 -5.07 -5.16
C GLU A 37 6.60 -4.23 -5.33
N ILE A 38 6.19 -4.01 -6.57
CA ILE A 38 5.00 -3.25 -6.92
C ILE A 38 4.12 -4.04 -7.88
N ASN A 39 2.82 -4.08 -7.60
CA ASN A 39 1.84 -4.77 -8.40
C ASN A 39 0.58 -3.92 -8.60
N VAL A 40 0.00 -4.01 -9.78
CA VAL A 40 -1.33 -3.44 -10.06
C VAL A 40 -2.36 -4.54 -9.78
N LEU A 41 -3.11 -4.36 -8.68
CA LEU A 41 -4.15 -5.28 -8.24
C LEU A 41 -5.37 -4.49 -7.77
N SER A 42 -6.45 -4.57 -8.52
CA SER A 42 -7.69 -3.86 -8.20
C SER A 42 -8.61 -4.70 -7.32
N ALA A 43 -9.04 -4.14 -6.18
CA ALA A 43 -10.01 -4.80 -5.32
C ALA A 43 -11.37 -5.00 -6.01
N HIS A 44 -11.75 -4.09 -6.91
CA HIS A 44 -13.03 -4.18 -7.64
C HIS A 44 -12.94 -5.06 -8.90
N ARG A 45 -11.81 -5.03 -9.62
CA ARG A 45 -11.65 -5.72 -10.91
C ARG A 45 -10.99 -7.11 -10.79
N ASN A 46 -10.10 -7.27 -9.81
CA ASN A 46 -9.34 -8.49 -9.58
C ASN A 46 -9.37 -8.92 -8.10
N PRO A 47 -10.56 -9.07 -7.49
CA PRO A 47 -10.66 -9.32 -6.03
C PRO A 47 -9.96 -10.62 -5.60
N ASP A 48 -10.04 -11.67 -6.40
CA ASP A 48 -9.38 -12.95 -6.08
C ASP A 48 -7.85 -12.85 -6.11
N ALA A 49 -7.30 -12.11 -7.05
CA ALA A 49 -5.86 -11.87 -7.14
C ALA A 49 -5.34 -11.05 -5.95
N VAL A 50 -6.10 -10.04 -5.51
CA VAL A 50 -5.79 -9.26 -4.30
C VAL A 50 -5.76 -10.16 -3.07
N ARG A 51 -6.79 -10.97 -2.89
CA ARG A 51 -6.88 -11.91 -1.76
C ARG A 51 -5.71 -12.90 -1.77
N LYS A 52 -5.43 -13.50 -2.90
CA LYS A 52 -4.35 -14.49 -3.07
C LYS A 52 -2.99 -13.87 -2.74
N TYR A 53 -2.69 -12.72 -3.31
CA TYR A 53 -1.45 -11.99 -3.02
C TYR A 53 -1.30 -11.71 -1.53
N THR A 54 -2.34 -11.15 -0.92
CA THR A 54 -2.32 -10.74 0.48
C THR A 54 -2.10 -11.93 1.42
N LYS A 55 -2.77 -13.05 1.18
CA LYS A 55 -2.66 -14.25 2.03
C LYS A 55 -1.28 -14.91 2.01
N ILE A 56 -0.55 -14.80 0.92
CA ILE A 56 0.80 -15.38 0.82
C ILE A 56 1.92 -14.40 1.15
N ALA A 57 1.62 -13.10 1.26
CA ALA A 57 2.62 -12.05 1.45
C ALA A 57 3.52 -12.29 2.67
N GLU A 58 2.92 -12.60 3.82
CA GLU A 58 3.66 -12.86 5.06
C GLU A 58 4.61 -14.07 4.94
N LYS A 59 4.14 -15.15 4.33
CA LYS A 59 4.93 -16.37 4.08
C LYS A 59 6.14 -16.09 3.18
N ARG A 60 5.98 -15.15 2.24
CA ARG A 60 7.05 -14.69 1.36
C ARG A 60 8.06 -13.78 2.07
N GLY A 61 7.75 -13.35 3.28
CA GLY A 61 8.61 -12.49 4.09
C GLY A 61 8.32 -11.00 4.02
N ILE A 62 7.25 -10.61 3.35
CA ILE A 62 6.76 -9.23 3.36
C ILE A 62 6.35 -8.86 4.79
N LYS A 63 6.69 -7.66 5.20
CA LYS A 63 6.44 -7.15 6.55
C LYS A 63 5.39 -6.04 6.59
N ILE A 64 5.27 -5.31 5.48
CA ILE A 64 4.36 -4.16 5.37
C ILE A 64 3.76 -4.14 3.97
N LEU A 65 2.49 -3.81 3.88
CA LEU A 65 1.79 -3.59 2.62
C LEU A 65 1.40 -2.12 2.51
N ILE A 66 1.72 -1.50 1.38
CA ILE A 66 1.34 -0.12 1.06
C ILE A 66 0.38 -0.17 -0.12
N CYS A 67 -0.82 0.37 0.04
CA CYS A 67 -1.88 0.31 -0.95
C CYS A 67 -2.29 1.72 -1.39
N GLY A 68 -2.15 2.03 -2.67
CA GLY A 68 -2.62 3.27 -3.28
C GLY A 68 -3.83 3.04 -4.17
N ALA A 69 -4.89 3.81 -3.96
CA ALA A 69 -6.10 3.74 -4.77
C ALA A 69 -6.86 5.05 -4.77
N GLY A 70 -7.55 5.33 -5.87
CA GLY A 70 -8.42 6.49 -6.04
C GLY A 70 -9.89 6.11 -6.06
N MET A 71 -10.76 7.11 -6.16
CA MET A 71 -12.22 6.96 -6.20
C MET A 71 -12.75 6.21 -4.95
N ALA A 72 -13.63 5.23 -5.10
CA ALA A 72 -14.02 4.32 -4.02
C ALA A 72 -12.86 3.36 -3.71
N ALA A 73 -11.89 3.83 -2.95
CA ALA A 73 -10.59 3.20 -2.74
C ALA A 73 -10.68 2.01 -1.77
N ALA A 74 -11.28 0.92 -2.19
CA ALA A 74 -11.49 -0.26 -1.37
C ALA A 74 -10.21 -1.08 -1.11
N LEU A 75 -9.13 -0.85 -1.86
CA LEU A 75 -7.97 -1.75 -1.88
C LEU A 75 -7.32 -1.94 -0.50
N ALA A 76 -6.98 -0.88 0.19
CA ALA A 76 -6.30 -0.98 1.49
C ALA A 76 -7.16 -1.70 2.53
N GLY A 77 -8.45 -1.41 2.59
CA GLY A 77 -9.39 -2.08 3.49
C GLY A 77 -9.56 -3.57 3.19
N VAL A 78 -9.67 -3.93 1.92
CA VAL A 78 -9.74 -5.32 1.48
C VAL A 78 -8.45 -6.07 1.84
N VAL A 79 -7.31 -5.48 1.56
CA VAL A 79 -6.01 -6.07 1.92
C VAL A 79 -5.91 -6.27 3.43
N SER A 80 -6.24 -5.27 4.23
CA SER A 80 -6.21 -5.38 5.70
C SER A 80 -7.13 -6.48 6.24
N SER A 81 -8.25 -6.75 5.56
CA SER A 81 -9.17 -7.83 5.95
C SER A 81 -8.59 -9.25 5.76
N HIS A 82 -7.52 -9.39 4.99
CA HIS A 82 -6.93 -10.69 4.64
C HIS A 82 -5.55 -10.94 5.25
N THR A 83 -5.04 -10.04 6.09
CA THR A 83 -3.69 -10.16 6.67
C THR A 83 -3.63 -9.58 8.06
N SER A 84 -2.66 -10.04 8.86
CA SER A 84 -2.25 -9.41 10.11
C SER A 84 -1.07 -8.45 9.95
N LEU A 85 -0.51 -8.33 8.74
CA LEU A 85 0.55 -7.37 8.47
C LEU A 85 0.05 -5.93 8.57
N PRO A 86 0.92 -4.98 8.97
CA PRO A 86 0.60 -3.57 8.86
C PRO A 86 0.25 -3.17 7.43
N VAL A 87 -0.88 -2.49 7.26
CA VAL A 87 -1.35 -1.96 5.97
C VAL A 87 -1.40 -0.45 6.04
N ILE A 88 -0.71 0.19 5.11
CA ILE A 88 -0.65 1.64 4.97
C ILE A 88 -1.42 2.01 3.70
N GLY A 89 -2.41 2.87 3.83
CA GLY A 89 -3.24 3.33 2.71
C GLY A 89 -2.82 4.72 2.22
N VAL A 90 -2.75 4.87 0.92
CA VAL A 90 -2.49 6.15 0.24
C VAL A 90 -3.72 6.50 -0.60
N PRO A 91 -4.54 7.45 -0.14
CA PRO A 91 -5.67 7.92 -0.95
C PRO A 91 -5.14 8.75 -2.13
N ILE A 92 -5.59 8.40 -3.33
CA ILE A 92 -5.16 9.05 -4.57
C ILE A 92 -6.29 9.93 -5.08
N GLU A 93 -5.96 11.17 -5.40
CA GLU A 93 -6.92 12.15 -5.91
C GLU A 93 -7.30 11.85 -7.36
N THR A 94 -8.57 12.09 -7.67
CA THR A 94 -9.13 12.09 -9.03
C THR A 94 -9.97 13.34 -9.24
N LYS A 95 -10.35 13.60 -10.49
CA LYS A 95 -10.98 14.89 -10.88
C LYS A 95 -12.31 15.18 -10.17
N SER A 96 -13.16 14.17 -9.94
CA SER A 96 -14.52 14.40 -9.49
C SER A 96 -14.63 14.93 -8.07
N LEU A 97 -13.90 14.32 -7.10
CA LEU A 97 -13.98 14.68 -5.69
C LEU A 97 -12.61 15.01 -5.08
N GLN A 98 -11.58 15.13 -5.92
CA GLN A 98 -10.24 15.61 -5.53
C GLN A 98 -9.61 14.81 -4.37
N GLY A 99 -9.92 13.53 -4.29
CA GLY A 99 -9.37 12.63 -3.28
C GLY A 99 -10.19 12.52 -1.99
N LEU A 100 -11.26 13.30 -1.82
CA LEU A 100 -12.12 13.17 -0.64
C LEU A 100 -12.78 11.79 -0.57
N ASP A 101 -13.21 11.26 -1.70
CA ASP A 101 -13.78 9.91 -1.84
C ASP A 101 -12.78 8.83 -1.46
N SER A 102 -11.55 8.90 -1.96
CA SER A 102 -10.50 7.93 -1.63
C SER A 102 -10.01 8.07 -0.19
N LEU A 103 -9.95 9.30 0.35
CA LEU A 103 -9.62 9.51 1.75
C LEU A 103 -10.64 8.85 2.68
N LEU A 104 -11.93 9.12 2.46
CA LEU A 104 -13.00 8.56 3.30
C LEU A 104 -13.09 7.04 3.18
N SER A 105 -12.90 6.49 1.97
CA SER A 105 -12.89 5.04 1.74
C SER A 105 -11.71 4.34 2.42
N THR A 106 -10.60 5.03 2.59
CA THR A 106 -9.37 4.47 3.15
C THR A 106 -9.30 4.65 4.67
N VAL A 107 -9.75 5.82 5.19
CA VAL A 107 -9.59 6.15 6.62
C VAL A 107 -10.72 5.61 7.50
N GLN A 108 -11.96 5.55 7.01
CA GLN A 108 -13.14 5.15 7.80
C GLN A 108 -13.30 3.63 7.88
N MET A 109 -12.30 2.95 8.43
CA MET A 109 -12.32 1.52 8.62
C MET A 109 -13.06 1.10 9.91
N PRO A 110 -13.77 -0.03 9.88
CA PRO A 110 -14.41 -0.56 11.09
C PRO A 110 -13.39 -1.03 12.11
N GLY A 111 -13.80 -1.07 13.39
CA GLY A 111 -12.98 -1.66 14.44
C GLY A 111 -12.60 -3.11 14.10
N GLY A 112 -11.33 -3.46 14.31
CA GLY A 112 -10.80 -4.79 14.03
C GLY A 112 -10.12 -4.94 12.65
N VAL A 113 -10.30 -3.99 11.74
CA VAL A 113 -9.66 -4.00 10.40
C VAL A 113 -8.93 -2.67 10.17
N PRO A 114 -7.71 -2.54 10.70
CA PRO A 114 -6.99 -1.27 10.70
C PRO A 114 -6.28 -0.98 9.37
N VAL A 115 -6.33 0.28 8.95
CA VAL A 115 -5.50 0.83 7.87
C VAL A 115 -4.88 2.13 8.37
N ALA A 116 -3.56 2.24 8.29
CA ALA A 116 -2.85 3.49 8.57
C ALA A 116 -2.95 4.41 7.36
N CYS A 117 -3.92 5.32 7.36
CA CYS A 117 -4.19 6.20 6.22
C CYS A 117 -3.24 7.40 6.22
N MET A 118 -2.57 7.62 5.10
CA MET A 118 -1.69 8.77 4.86
C MET A 118 -2.47 9.92 4.19
N ALA A 119 -1.80 11.03 3.93
CA ALA A 119 -2.38 12.16 3.22
C ALA A 119 -2.74 11.83 1.77
N ILE A 120 -3.64 12.59 1.18
CA ILE A 120 -4.03 12.46 -0.23
C ILE A 120 -2.84 12.76 -1.14
N GLY A 121 -2.61 11.93 -2.15
CA GLY A 121 -1.68 12.19 -3.23
C GLY A 121 -0.21 11.96 -2.89
N LYS A 122 0.67 12.71 -3.53
CA LYS A 122 2.13 12.50 -3.48
C LYS A 122 2.72 12.63 -2.08
N ALA A 123 2.23 13.56 -1.28
CA ALA A 123 2.68 13.70 0.12
C ALA A 123 2.36 12.42 0.92
N GLY A 124 1.19 11.86 0.73
CA GLY A 124 0.79 10.60 1.36
C GLY A 124 1.62 9.41 0.88
N ALA A 125 1.89 9.33 -0.42
CA ALA A 125 2.73 8.28 -0.99
C ALA A 125 4.17 8.32 -0.43
N LYS A 126 4.73 9.51 -0.30
CA LYS A 126 6.05 9.73 0.31
C LYS A 126 6.05 9.32 1.79
N ASN A 127 5.06 9.79 2.54
CA ASN A 127 4.96 9.52 3.98
C ASN A 127 4.66 8.04 4.26
N ALA A 128 3.95 7.34 3.38
CA ALA A 128 3.74 5.90 3.51
C ALA A 128 5.07 5.13 3.53
N ALA A 129 5.97 5.47 2.62
CA ALA A 129 7.30 4.85 2.58
C ALA A 129 8.15 5.24 3.80
N ILE A 130 8.15 6.51 4.20
CA ILE A 130 8.89 6.97 5.40
C ILE A 130 8.38 6.24 6.64
N PHE A 131 7.07 6.09 6.77
CA PHE A 131 6.47 5.37 7.90
C PHE A 131 6.84 3.88 7.89
N ALA A 132 6.79 3.23 6.72
CA ALA A 132 7.25 1.86 6.57
C ALA A 132 8.72 1.68 6.97
N VAL A 133 9.60 2.60 6.55
CA VAL A 133 11.02 2.60 6.94
C VAL A 133 11.17 2.73 8.46
N ARG A 134 10.41 3.62 9.09
CA ARG A 134 10.42 3.78 10.55
C ARG A 134 9.99 2.51 11.28
N ILE A 135 8.93 1.85 10.82
CA ILE A 135 8.47 0.58 11.39
C ILE A 135 9.57 -0.48 11.28
N LEU A 136 10.16 -0.64 10.10
CA LEU A 136 11.22 -1.64 9.88
C LEU A 136 12.47 -1.38 10.70
N LYS A 137 12.83 -0.12 10.95
CA LYS A 137 13.99 0.25 11.76
C LYS A 137 13.74 0.14 13.27
N ALA A 138 12.50 0.33 13.72
CA ALA A 138 12.17 0.30 15.14
C ALA A 138 12.34 -1.08 15.79
N PHE A 139 12.32 -2.14 14.97
CA PHE A 139 12.38 -3.53 15.43
C PHE A 139 13.63 -4.27 14.91
N LYS A 140 14.67 -3.53 14.64
CA LYS A 140 15.96 -4.11 14.30
C LYS A 140 16.77 -4.41 15.55
#